data_0d388893e8880cc57dbdd4f41bb304f6
#
_entry.id   0d388893e8880cc57dbdd4f41bb304f6
#
_cell.length_a   1.000
_cell.length_b   1.000
_cell.length_c   1.000
_cell.angle_alpha   90.00
_cell.angle_beta   90.00
_cell.angle_gamma   90.00
#
_symmetry.space_group_name_H-M   'P 1'
#
loop_
_entity.id
_entity.type
_entity.pdbx_description
1 polymer ?
#
loop_
_entity_poly.entity_id
_entity_poly.type
_entity_poly.pdbx_seq_one_letter_code
_entity_poly.pdbx_strand_id
1 'polypeptide(L)'
;MQRLNEKQTVSDSSALHTELLSSHGPLAKELQHVGADVKQPVITDNNIIPESTRQVQQQNSGNRTKNNSMVGHSAPHALKVKSMTELYDTVYPPSKPVVEGLLYNGTYLFVGAPKVGKSFFMAQLGYHVSKGIPLWNYPVTQGAVLYLALEDTEERLQKRLARMFGVEDSENFYFAVEAETLNTGLEEQLNQFVDQHKDAKLIIIDTLQKVKEIGGEKFSYADDYQNVTRLKAFSDKYGVCILLVHHTRKLDSSDSFERISGTNGLLGAADGAFVMEKEKRTDNKATLEVAGRDQQDQKIYLQFDREHCLWKFVKNDVELWKKPPNPLLDAIAALIKNSKVWTGSATELSALLTGVEMDANVLTRALNIAVDYLLKDYKIRYSNKHTSKGSLISLRLMDEMTVSDDMTVISGTETVLKTASQSSEPSQKGDTNEKCTDTV
;
A
#
# COMPACT_ATOMS: atom_id res chain seq x y z
N MET A 1 -21.46 34.66 -55.71
CA MET A 1 -22.91 34.81 -55.89
C MET A 1 -23.63 34.08 -54.82
N GLN A 2 -24.32 34.90 -54.05
CA GLN A 2 -25.51 34.73 -53.20
C GLN A 2 -25.31 33.88 -51.92
N ARG A 3 -25.18 34.52 -50.74
CA ARG A 3 -25.97 35.47 -49.93
C ARG A 3 -27.22 34.83 -49.31
N LEU A 4 -27.21 34.90 -47.93
CA LEU A 4 -28.32 35.21 -47.01
C LEU A 4 -29.25 34.02 -46.65
N ASN A 5 -29.58 33.75 -45.38
CA ASN A 5 -30.14 34.66 -44.37
C ASN A 5 -30.08 34.11 -42.98
N GLU A 6 -29.83 35.00 -42.07
CA GLU A 6 -30.13 35.05 -40.65
C GLU A 6 -31.65 34.91 -40.32
N LYS A 7 -31.93 34.39 -39.12
CA LYS A 7 -32.64 35.11 -38.03
C LYS A 7 -33.18 34.12 -37.00
N GLN A 8 -32.71 34.31 -35.77
CA GLN A 8 -33.46 34.67 -34.55
C GLN A 8 -34.61 33.75 -34.15
N THR A 9 -34.59 33.21 -32.92
CA THR A 9 -35.16 33.89 -31.76
C THR A 9 -34.80 33.18 -30.46
N VAL A 10 -34.48 34.01 -29.47
CA VAL A 10 -34.38 33.78 -28.00
C VAL A 10 -35.79 33.65 -27.44
N SER A 11 -36.01 32.75 -26.48
CA SER A 11 -36.95 32.70 -25.35
C SER A 11 -37.37 31.24 -25.15
N ASP A 12 -37.28 30.62 -24.03
CA ASP A 12 -37.72 30.80 -22.69
C ASP A 12 -37.13 29.67 -21.81
N SER A 13 -36.41 30.05 -20.83
CA SER A 13 -36.09 29.22 -19.67
C SER A 13 -37.17 29.46 -18.63
N SER A 14 -38.07 28.54 -18.44
CA SER A 14 -38.85 28.36 -17.20
C SER A 14 -40.08 27.48 -17.49
N ALA A 15 -39.89 26.14 -17.56
CA ALA A 15 -40.97 25.17 -17.30
C ALA A 15 -40.42 23.73 -17.53
N LEU A 16 -39.66 23.20 -16.61
CA LEU A 16 -39.38 21.75 -16.51
C LEU A 16 -38.96 21.41 -15.08
N HIS A 17 -39.82 21.82 -14.15
CA HIS A 17 -39.72 21.36 -12.76
C HIS A 17 -41.13 21.08 -12.26
N THR A 18 -41.77 20.01 -12.76
CA THR A 18 -42.93 19.35 -12.15
C THR A 18 -43.49 18.31 -13.11
N GLU A 19 -42.80 17.18 -13.31
CA GLU A 19 -43.42 15.96 -13.83
C GLU A 19 -42.42 14.80 -13.74
N LEU A 20 -42.25 14.26 -12.53
CA LEU A 20 -41.62 12.94 -12.30
C LEU A 20 -42.07 12.33 -10.97
N LEU A 21 -43.41 12.31 -10.77
CA LEU A 21 -44.03 11.53 -9.72
C LEU A 21 -45.40 11.05 -10.24
N SER A 22 -45.43 10.13 -11.19
CA SER A 22 -46.55 9.19 -11.38
C SER A 22 -46.28 8.31 -12.60
N SER A 23 -45.66 7.18 -12.42
CA SER A 23 -45.89 6.00 -13.25
C SER A 23 -45.61 4.75 -12.41
N HIS A 24 -46.63 4.30 -11.70
CA HIS A 24 -46.73 2.94 -11.22
C HIS A 24 -47.10 2.06 -12.41
N GLY A 25 -46.14 1.31 -12.89
CA GLY A 25 -46.32 0.20 -13.84
C GLY A 25 -46.37 -1.14 -13.07
N PRO A 26 -47.05 -2.17 -13.59
CA PRO A 26 -47.53 -3.30 -12.81
C PRO A 26 -46.57 -4.47 -12.77
N LEU A 27 -45.90 -4.67 -11.61
CA LEU A 27 -45.17 -5.91 -11.28
C LEU A 27 -45.54 -6.40 -9.86
N ALA A 28 -46.84 -6.48 -9.60
CA ALA A 28 -47.39 -7.03 -8.35
C ALA A 28 -48.55 -7.97 -8.65
N LYS A 29 -48.32 -8.97 -9.50
CA LYS A 29 -49.25 -10.10 -9.66
C LYS A 29 -48.50 -11.32 -10.19
N GLU A 30 -47.73 -11.94 -9.34
CA GLU A 30 -47.35 -13.37 -9.48
C GLU A 30 -46.51 -13.80 -8.26
N LEU A 31 -47.11 -13.87 -7.10
CA LEU A 31 -46.63 -14.62 -5.93
C LEU A 31 -47.77 -14.83 -4.95
N GLN A 32 -48.84 -15.46 -5.43
CA GLN A 32 -49.83 -16.14 -4.60
C GLN A 32 -49.96 -17.56 -5.15
N HIS A 33 -49.33 -18.46 -4.45
CA HIS A 33 -49.62 -19.91 -4.26
C HIS A 33 -48.30 -20.67 -4.11
N VAL A 34 -47.79 -20.74 -2.92
CA VAL A 34 -47.30 -21.97 -2.28
C VAL A 34 -47.36 -21.73 -0.76
N GLY A 35 -48.38 -22.27 -0.16
CA GLY A 35 -48.45 -22.40 1.28
C GLY A 35 -47.59 -23.59 1.72
N ALA A 36 -46.65 -23.33 2.59
CA ALA A 36 -46.04 -24.36 3.42
C ALA A 36 -45.70 -23.76 4.79
N ASP A 37 -46.33 -24.31 5.80
CA ASP A 37 -46.16 -24.06 7.22
C ASP A 37 -44.68 -23.92 7.64
N VAL A 38 -44.29 -22.76 8.11
CA VAL A 38 -43.08 -22.60 8.93
C VAL A 38 -43.54 -22.19 10.32
N LYS A 39 -43.56 -23.13 11.24
CA LYS A 39 -43.75 -22.92 12.67
C LYS A 39 -42.61 -22.06 13.21
N GLN A 40 -42.94 -20.92 13.78
CA GLN A 40 -42.05 -20.12 14.61
C GLN A 40 -41.66 -20.89 15.87
N PRO A 41 -40.40 -20.90 16.33
CA PRO A 41 -40.07 -21.43 17.64
C PRO A 41 -40.44 -20.40 18.71
N VAL A 42 -41.33 -20.82 19.60
CA VAL A 42 -41.65 -20.15 20.86
C VAL A 42 -40.47 -20.31 21.81
N ILE A 43 -39.88 -19.20 22.26
CA ILE A 43 -38.89 -19.19 23.34
C ILE A 43 -39.66 -19.38 24.66
N THR A 44 -39.55 -20.52 25.30
CA THR A 44 -39.92 -20.72 26.69
C THR A 44 -38.65 -20.84 27.52
N ASP A 45 -38.51 -19.94 28.49
CA ASP A 45 -37.61 -20.05 29.63
C ASP A 45 -37.85 -21.35 30.39
N ASN A 46 -36.77 -22.05 30.74
CA ASN A 46 -36.53 -22.87 31.89
C ASN A 46 -35.64 -24.07 31.55
N ASN A 47 -34.35 -23.96 31.90
CA ASN A 47 -33.59 -25.15 32.27
C ASN A 47 -32.86 -24.89 33.59
N ILE A 48 -33.49 -25.42 34.62
CA ILE A 48 -33.00 -25.61 35.99
C ILE A 48 -31.87 -26.65 35.93
N ILE A 49 -30.68 -26.30 36.38
CA ILE A 49 -29.58 -27.22 36.62
C ILE A 49 -29.77 -27.81 38.02
N PRO A 50 -29.80 -29.14 38.20
CA PRO A 50 -29.90 -29.73 39.53
C PRO A 50 -28.58 -29.61 40.31
N GLU A 51 -28.68 -29.01 41.48
CA GLU A 51 -27.69 -29.12 42.54
C GLU A 51 -27.66 -30.55 43.10
N SER A 52 -26.61 -31.29 42.84
CA SER A 52 -26.21 -32.40 43.68
C SER A 52 -24.79 -32.82 43.37
N THR A 53 -23.85 -32.39 44.13
CA THR A 53 -22.89 -33.19 44.91
C THR A 53 -21.88 -32.27 45.58
N ARG A 54 -22.26 -31.75 46.72
CA ARG A 54 -21.30 -31.40 47.78
C ARG A 54 -21.23 -32.58 48.70
N GLN A 55 -20.08 -33.19 48.83
CA GLN A 55 -19.53 -33.66 50.13
C GLN A 55 -18.20 -34.40 49.93
N VAL A 56 -17.23 -33.84 50.63
CA VAL A 56 -16.28 -34.45 51.57
C VAL A 56 -15.05 -35.13 50.96
N GLN A 57 -13.88 -34.55 51.14
CA GLN A 57 -12.91 -35.04 52.13
C GLN A 57 -11.72 -34.11 52.25
N GLN A 58 -11.55 -33.58 53.49
CA GLN A 58 -10.31 -33.06 54.02
C GLN A 58 -9.37 -34.23 54.39
N GLN A 59 -8.07 -33.86 54.41
CA GLN A 59 -6.92 -34.51 55.03
C GLN A 59 -6.06 -35.38 54.10
N ASN A 60 -4.88 -34.81 53.70
CA ASN A 60 -3.60 -35.20 54.31
C ASN A 60 -2.42 -34.32 53.82
N SER A 61 -1.77 -33.78 54.79
CA SER A 61 -0.47 -33.10 54.73
C SER A 61 0.65 -34.03 54.23
N GLY A 62 1.48 -33.58 53.32
CA GLY A 62 2.71 -34.30 52.90
C GLY A 62 3.54 -33.50 51.94
N ASN A 63 4.57 -32.86 52.44
CA ASN A 63 5.64 -32.22 51.71
C ASN A 63 6.10 -32.97 50.46
N ARG A 64 6.10 -32.33 49.28
CA ARG A 64 7.10 -32.60 48.22
C ARG A 64 7.31 -31.40 47.32
N THR A 65 8.53 -31.06 47.27
CA THR A 65 9.31 -30.10 46.47
C THR A 65 8.73 -29.74 45.09
N LYS A 66 8.81 -28.42 44.87
CA LYS A 66 8.57 -27.65 43.67
C LYS A 66 9.28 -28.18 42.41
N ASN A 67 8.54 -28.50 41.38
CA ASN A 67 8.92 -28.24 40.01
C ASN A 67 7.66 -27.81 39.29
N ASN A 68 7.41 -26.52 39.32
CA ASN A 68 6.30 -25.88 38.65
C ASN A 68 6.79 -25.40 37.28
N SER A 69 6.73 -26.26 36.25
CA SER A 69 6.67 -25.81 34.86
C SER A 69 5.31 -25.19 34.69
N MET A 70 5.18 -23.89 34.91
CA MET A 70 4.01 -23.13 34.49
C MET A 70 3.89 -23.23 32.95
N VAL A 71 3.02 -24.10 32.48
CA VAL A 71 2.37 -23.95 31.19
C VAL A 71 1.52 -22.69 31.33
N GLY A 72 2.08 -21.57 30.91
CA GLY A 72 1.36 -20.32 30.87
C GLY A 72 0.16 -20.46 29.92
N HIS A 73 -1.03 -20.56 30.51
CA HIS A 73 -2.26 -20.28 29.78
C HIS A 73 -2.18 -18.81 29.42
N SER A 74 -1.73 -18.51 28.18
CA SER A 74 -1.87 -17.18 27.61
C SER A 74 -3.37 -16.83 27.68
N ALA A 75 -3.68 -15.72 28.36
CA ALA A 75 -5.03 -15.18 28.34
C ALA A 75 -5.51 -15.07 26.88
N PRO A 76 -6.78 -15.33 26.58
CA PRO A 76 -7.30 -15.23 25.23
C PRO A 76 -6.90 -13.86 24.68
N HIS A 77 -6.32 -13.82 23.46
CA HIS A 77 -5.86 -12.59 22.84
C HIS A 77 -7.05 -11.63 22.70
N ALA A 78 -7.09 -10.61 23.55
CA ALA A 78 -8.13 -9.60 23.49
C ALA A 78 -8.07 -8.90 22.13
N LEU A 79 -9.25 -8.70 21.52
CA LEU A 79 -9.35 -7.93 20.27
C LEU A 79 -8.81 -6.51 20.49
N LYS A 80 -7.85 -6.11 19.70
CA LYS A 80 -7.33 -4.73 19.70
C LYS A 80 -8.30 -3.85 18.94
N VAL A 81 -9.07 -3.06 19.65
CA VAL A 81 -10.05 -2.12 19.08
C VAL A 81 -9.59 -0.70 19.28
N LYS A 82 -9.91 0.18 18.33
CA LYS A 82 -9.79 1.62 18.43
C LYS A 82 -11.13 2.25 18.09
N SER A 83 -11.52 3.27 18.84
CA SER A 83 -12.66 4.09 18.49
C SER A 83 -12.36 4.95 17.26
N MET A 84 -13.40 5.46 16.59
CA MET A 84 -13.24 6.42 15.49
C MET A 84 -12.47 7.67 15.94
N THR A 85 -12.71 8.13 17.16
CA THR A 85 -11.96 9.24 17.78
C THR A 85 -10.47 8.94 17.87
N GLU A 86 -10.09 7.77 18.39
CA GLU A 86 -8.69 7.37 18.50
C GLU A 86 -8.01 7.23 17.13
N LEU A 87 -8.74 6.76 16.11
CA LEU A 87 -8.22 6.72 14.73
C LEU A 87 -7.92 8.12 14.21
N TYR A 88 -8.81 9.09 14.39
CA TYR A 88 -8.62 10.46 13.93
C TYR A 88 -7.58 11.25 14.75
N ASP A 89 -7.42 10.93 16.01
CA ASP A 89 -6.41 11.55 16.88
C ASP A 89 -5.01 10.95 16.65
N THR A 90 -4.90 9.83 15.94
CA THR A 90 -3.62 9.20 15.58
C THR A 90 -3.06 9.80 14.29
N VAL A 91 -1.79 10.24 14.30
CA VAL A 91 -1.06 10.61 13.09
C VAL A 91 -0.44 9.36 12.49
N TYR A 92 -0.88 8.99 11.30
CA TYR A 92 -0.26 7.90 10.55
C TYR A 92 0.84 8.45 9.64
N PRO A 93 1.98 7.74 9.51
CA PRO A 93 3.02 8.17 8.59
C PRO A 93 2.51 8.13 7.14
N PRO A 94 3.02 9.01 6.27
CA PRO A 94 2.66 9.03 4.86
C PRO A 94 2.88 7.68 4.19
N SER A 95 1.93 7.27 3.35
CA SER A 95 2.10 6.11 2.48
C SER A 95 3.24 6.36 1.50
N LYS A 96 4.21 5.42 1.46
CA LYS A 96 5.36 5.50 0.56
C LYS A 96 5.06 4.73 -0.72
N PRO A 97 4.85 5.39 -1.86
CA PRO A 97 4.69 4.69 -3.12
C PRO A 97 6.01 4.04 -3.54
N VAL A 98 5.95 2.87 -4.17
CA VAL A 98 7.06 2.29 -4.91
C VAL A 98 7.21 3.00 -6.25
N VAL A 99 6.08 3.19 -6.94
CA VAL A 99 5.93 4.02 -8.13
C VAL A 99 4.75 4.95 -7.90
N GLU A 100 4.99 6.25 -7.82
CA GLU A 100 3.99 7.24 -7.44
C GLU A 100 2.81 7.25 -8.43
N GLY A 101 1.59 7.18 -7.89
CA GLY A 101 0.36 7.12 -8.70
C GLY A 101 0.10 5.78 -9.39
N LEU A 102 1.00 4.78 -9.24
CA LEU A 102 0.87 3.49 -9.90
C LEU A 102 0.99 2.30 -8.94
N LEU A 103 1.97 2.27 -8.05
CA LEU A 103 2.26 1.11 -7.21
C LEU A 103 2.66 1.54 -5.78
N TYR A 104 1.97 1.01 -4.79
CA TYR A 104 2.19 1.32 -3.37
C TYR A 104 2.63 0.08 -2.60
N ASN A 105 2.96 0.23 -1.31
CA ASN A 105 3.12 -0.91 -0.43
C ASN A 105 1.81 -1.70 -0.38
N GLY A 106 1.90 -3.02 -0.35
CA GLY A 106 0.75 -3.90 -0.43
C GLY A 106 1.02 -5.10 -1.34
N THR A 107 0.00 -5.93 -1.57
CA THR A 107 0.12 -7.10 -2.43
C THR A 107 -0.77 -6.94 -3.66
N TYR A 108 -0.16 -6.98 -4.83
CA TYR A 108 -0.82 -6.76 -6.11
C TYR A 108 -0.68 -7.96 -7.03
N LEU A 109 -1.70 -8.16 -7.87
CA LEU A 109 -1.65 -9.13 -8.95
C LEU A 109 -1.16 -8.45 -10.23
N PHE A 110 -0.26 -9.08 -10.99
CA PHE A 110 0.08 -8.68 -12.35
C PHE A 110 -0.32 -9.79 -13.32
N VAL A 111 -1.38 -9.56 -14.07
CA VAL A 111 -2.06 -10.60 -14.81
C VAL A 111 -2.01 -10.36 -16.30
N GLY A 112 -2.00 -11.40 -17.10
CA GLY A 112 -2.06 -11.31 -18.55
C GLY A 112 -1.81 -12.66 -19.22
N ALA A 113 -2.17 -12.76 -20.49
CA ALA A 113 -1.99 -13.98 -21.28
C ALA A 113 -0.52 -14.42 -21.32
N PRO A 114 -0.25 -15.72 -21.46
CA PRO A 114 1.11 -16.21 -21.71
C PRO A 114 1.77 -15.51 -22.89
N LYS A 115 3.05 -15.12 -22.73
CA LYS A 115 3.85 -14.44 -23.75
C LYS A 115 3.39 -13.04 -24.17
N VAL A 116 2.55 -12.37 -23.34
CA VAL A 116 2.15 -10.97 -23.57
C VAL A 116 3.31 -9.99 -23.29
N GLY A 117 4.31 -10.39 -22.54
CA GLY A 117 5.49 -9.57 -22.19
C GLY A 117 5.57 -9.18 -20.72
N LYS A 118 4.87 -9.89 -19.82
CA LYS A 118 4.88 -9.64 -18.37
C LYS A 118 6.29 -9.64 -17.77
N SER A 119 7.08 -10.69 -18.01
CA SER A 119 8.44 -10.81 -17.43
C SER A 119 9.41 -9.73 -17.93
N PHE A 120 9.22 -9.19 -19.14
CA PHE A 120 9.95 -7.98 -19.58
C PHE A 120 9.55 -6.76 -18.77
N PHE A 121 8.25 -6.58 -18.52
CA PHE A 121 7.78 -5.48 -17.69
C PHE A 121 8.25 -5.64 -16.23
N MET A 122 8.23 -6.84 -15.68
CA MET A 122 8.76 -7.10 -14.32
C MET A 122 10.24 -6.73 -14.20
N ALA A 123 11.07 -7.13 -15.16
CA ALA A 123 12.47 -6.77 -15.18
C ALA A 123 12.67 -5.25 -15.34
N GLN A 124 11.87 -4.60 -16.19
CA GLN A 124 11.89 -3.14 -16.38
C GLN A 124 11.52 -2.42 -15.08
N LEU A 125 10.41 -2.78 -14.45
CA LEU A 125 9.96 -2.19 -13.19
C LEU A 125 11.02 -2.37 -12.09
N GLY A 126 11.54 -3.60 -11.92
CA GLY A 126 12.55 -3.89 -10.92
C GLY A 126 13.83 -3.08 -11.12
N TYR A 127 14.30 -2.92 -12.37
CA TYR A 127 15.44 -2.09 -12.69
C TYR A 127 15.21 -0.61 -12.33
N HIS A 128 14.05 -0.06 -12.69
CA HIS A 128 13.72 1.33 -12.36
C HIS A 128 13.66 1.56 -10.85
N VAL A 129 13.07 0.63 -10.07
CA VAL A 129 13.01 0.73 -8.61
C VAL A 129 14.40 0.60 -7.99
N SER A 130 15.22 -0.34 -8.43
CA SER A 130 16.56 -0.54 -7.89
C SER A 130 17.50 0.63 -8.14
N LYS A 131 17.32 1.34 -9.26
CA LYS A 131 18.12 2.53 -9.63
C LYS A 131 17.51 3.85 -9.13
N GLY A 132 16.25 3.89 -8.72
CA GLY A 132 15.56 5.12 -8.36
C GLY A 132 15.26 6.04 -9.54
N ILE A 133 15.21 5.49 -10.77
CA ILE A 133 14.92 6.26 -11.98
C ILE A 133 13.43 6.17 -12.33
N PRO A 134 12.80 7.28 -12.80
CA PRO A 134 11.37 7.28 -13.10
C PRO A 134 10.99 6.17 -14.09
N LEU A 135 9.90 5.44 -13.78
CA LEU A 135 9.28 4.52 -14.73
C LEU A 135 8.36 5.35 -15.63
N TRP A 136 8.77 5.54 -16.89
CA TRP A 136 8.09 6.48 -17.80
C TRP A 136 8.02 7.89 -17.19
N ASN A 137 6.79 8.35 -16.87
CA ASN A 137 6.54 9.67 -16.25
C ASN A 137 6.23 9.57 -14.74
N TYR A 138 6.32 8.37 -14.17
CA TYR A 138 5.99 8.12 -12.77
C TYR A 138 7.26 8.15 -11.92
N PRO A 139 7.35 9.02 -10.90
CA PRO A 139 8.45 9.00 -9.95
C PRO A 139 8.54 7.65 -9.21
N VAL A 140 9.76 7.23 -8.91
CA VAL A 140 10.05 5.94 -8.27
C VAL A 140 10.81 6.16 -6.97
N THR A 141 10.43 5.43 -5.93
CA THR A 141 11.21 5.37 -4.68
C THR A 141 12.26 4.28 -4.81
N GLN A 142 13.55 4.67 -4.72
CA GLN A 142 14.66 3.72 -4.77
C GLN A 142 14.66 2.76 -3.59
N GLY A 143 15.08 1.52 -3.82
CA GLY A 143 15.36 0.52 -2.80
C GLY A 143 15.66 -0.85 -3.39
N ALA A 144 15.97 -1.81 -2.52
CA ALA A 144 16.28 -3.17 -2.92
C ALA A 144 15.03 -3.86 -3.51
N VAL A 145 15.26 -4.61 -4.59
CA VAL A 145 14.25 -5.37 -5.33
C VAL A 145 14.66 -6.84 -5.37
N LEU A 146 13.75 -7.73 -4.96
CA LEU A 146 13.89 -9.18 -5.16
C LEU A 146 12.98 -9.61 -6.30
N TYR A 147 13.55 -10.27 -7.32
CA TYR A 147 12.80 -10.86 -8.42
C TYR A 147 12.96 -12.39 -8.41
N LEU A 148 11.94 -13.09 -7.94
CA LEU A 148 11.83 -14.55 -8.03
C LEU A 148 11.35 -14.91 -9.43
N ALA A 149 12.29 -15.18 -10.35
CA ALA A 149 12.05 -15.50 -11.75
C ALA A 149 11.96 -17.02 -11.95
N LEU A 150 10.95 -17.66 -11.36
CA LEU A 150 10.85 -19.11 -11.15
C LEU A 150 10.51 -19.92 -12.42
N GLU A 151 10.28 -19.26 -13.55
CA GLU A 151 10.10 -19.89 -14.87
C GLU A 151 11.31 -19.67 -15.79
N ASP A 152 12.37 -19.08 -15.24
CA ASP A 152 13.55 -18.69 -16.01
C ASP A 152 14.83 -19.44 -15.56
N THR A 153 15.93 -19.24 -16.27
CA THR A 153 17.26 -19.66 -15.87
C THR A 153 18.17 -18.43 -15.76
N GLU A 154 19.22 -18.51 -14.96
CA GLU A 154 20.17 -17.40 -14.80
C GLU A 154 20.76 -16.96 -16.14
N GLU A 155 21.08 -17.90 -17.03
CA GLU A 155 21.61 -17.59 -18.37
C GLU A 155 20.60 -16.80 -19.21
N ARG A 156 19.31 -17.18 -19.17
CA ARG A 156 18.27 -16.46 -19.91
C ARG A 156 18.01 -15.07 -19.32
N LEU A 157 18.06 -14.96 -17.99
CA LEU A 157 17.95 -13.67 -17.31
C LEU A 157 19.11 -12.76 -17.70
N GLN A 158 20.34 -13.23 -17.62
CA GLN A 158 21.52 -12.48 -18.00
C GLN A 158 21.42 -11.93 -19.43
N LYS A 159 21.08 -12.79 -20.40
CA LYS A 159 20.91 -12.38 -21.81
C LYS A 159 19.77 -11.37 -21.98
N ARG A 160 18.67 -11.55 -21.23
CA ARG A 160 17.54 -10.64 -21.26
C ARG A 160 17.92 -9.27 -20.70
N LEU A 161 18.53 -9.23 -19.53
CA LEU A 161 18.94 -7.99 -18.86
C LEU A 161 19.97 -7.23 -19.69
N ALA A 162 20.96 -7.93 -20.24
CA ALA A 162 21.96 -7.34 -21.13
C ALA A 162 21.32 -6.72 -22.39
N ARG A 163 20.28 -7.34 -22.95
CA ARG A 163 19.54 -6.79 -24.08
C ARG A 163 18.68 -5.56 -23.69
N MET A 164 18.12 -5.57 -22.48
CA MET A 164 17.24 -4.50 -22.00
C MET A 164 18.00 -3.25 -21.55
N PHE A 165 19.10 -3.45 -20.83
CA PHE A 165 19.78 -2.38 -20.09
C PHE A 165 21.28 -2.26 -20.45
N GLY A 166 21.78 -3.11 -21.37
CA GLY A 166 23.21 -3.20 -21.62
C GLY A 166 23.94 -3.97 -20.52
N VAL A 167 25.19 -3.61 -20.28
CA VAL A 167 26.03 -4.23 -19.22
C VAL A 167 26.13 -3.37 -17.96
N GLU A 168 25.13 -2.52 -17.72
CA GLU A 168 25.06 -1.71 -16.52
C GLU A 168 24.69 -2.59 -15.31
N ASP A 169 25.39 -2.38 -14.20
CA ASP A 169 25.13 -3.07 -12.94
C ASP A 169 24.05 -2.38 -12.11
N SER A 170 23.47 -3.12 -11.17
CA SER A 170 22.63 -2.62 -10.11
C SER A 170 22.78 -3.50 -8.87
N GLU A 171 23.45 -2.98 -7.85
CA GLU A 171 23.65 -3.68 -6.58
C GLU A 171 22.34 -3.92 -5.79
N ASN A 172 21.28 -3.19 -6.11
CA ASN A 172 19.99 -3.29 -5.43
C ASN A 172 18.96 -4.13 -6.19
N PHE A 173 19.36 -4.87 -7.24
CA PHE A 173 18.46 -5.74 -8.00
C PHE A 173 18.88 -7.19 -7.89
N TYR A 174 18.16 -7.96 -7.07
CA TYR A 174 18.46 -9.35 -6.71
C TYR A 174 17.55 -10.32 -7.45
N PHE A 175 18.09 -11.46 -7.85
CA PHE A 175 17.36 -12.49 -8.60
C PHE A 175 17.49 -13.84 -7.92
N ALA A 176 16.41 -14.63 -7.95
CA ALA A 176 16.43 -16.05 -7.67
C ALA A 176 15.59 -16.78 -8.71
N VAL A 177 16.09 -17.93 -9.21
CA VAL A 177 15.38 -18.80 -10.17
C VAL A 177 14.72 -19.99 -9.50
N GLU A 178 14.98 -20.18 -8.19
CA GLU A 178 14.42 -21.21 -7.34
C GLU A 178 13.96 -20.58 -6.03
N ALA A 179 12.86 -21.05 -5.48
CA ALA A 179 12.34 -20.66 -4.18
C ALA A 179 11.49 -21.80 -3.60
N GLU A 180 11.38 -21.84 -2.28
CA GLU A 180 10.44 -22.71 -1.58
C GLU A 180 8.98 -22.29 -1.87
N THR A 181 8.05 -23.21 -1.56
CA THR A 181 6.62 -22.87 -1.61
C THR A 181 6.18 -22.17 -0.32
N LEU A 182 4.99 -21.60 -0.31
CA LEU A 182 4.42 -20.98 0.88
C LEU A 182 4.33 -21.91 2.09
N ASN A 183 4.25 -23.22 1.86
CA ASN A 183 4.15 -24.20 2.96
C ASN A 183 5.49 -24.84 3.35
N THR A 184 6.53 -24.66 2.56
CA THR A 184 7.83 -25.30 2.81
C THR A 184 8.92 -24.33 3.28
N GLY A 185 8.72 -23.00 3.19
CA GLY A 185 9.74 -22.07 3.67
C GLY A 185 9.87 -20.74 2.91
N LEU A 186 8.97 -20.42 1.98
CA LEU A 186 9.07 -19.16 1.24
C LEU A 186 9.03 -17.93 2.17
N GLU A 187 8.19 -17.95 3.20
CA GLU A 187 8.10 -16.80 4.12
C GLU A 187 9.41 -16.58 4.90
N GLU A 188 10.10 -17.67 5.28
CA GLU A 188 11.40 -17.62 5.92
C GLU A 188 12.47 -17.07 4.99
N GLN A 189 12.45 -17.47 3.70
CA GLN A 189 13.35 -16.91 2.67
C GLN A 189 13.11 -15.43 2.46
N LEU A 190 11.86 -15.01 2.37
CA LEU A 190 11.48 -13.59 2.25
C LEU A 190 11.86 -12.79 3.50
N ASN A 191 11.66 -13.35 4.70
CA ASN A 191 12.09 -12.72 5.97
C ASN A 191 13.61 -12.50 5.96
N GLN A 192 14.39 -13.50 5.58
CA GLN A 192 15.84 -13.39 5.49
C GLN A 192 16.27 -12.27 4.52
N PHE A 193 15.64 -12.18 3.36
CA PHE A 193 15.93 -11.13 2.40
C PHE A 193 15.65 -9.72 2.96
N VAL A 194 14.47 -9.50 3.54
CA VAL A 194 14.09 -8.19 4.10
C VAL A 194 14.94 -7.83 5.34
N ASP A 195 15.41 -8.84 6.09
CA ASP A 195 16.31 -8.61 7.22
C ASP A 195 17.71 -8.16 6.77
N GLN A 196 18.20 -8.68 5.65
CA GLN A 196 19.48 -8.29 5.03
C GLN A 196 19.38 -6.95 4.27
N HIS A 197 18.20 -6.63 3.71
CA HIS A 197 17.94 -5.44 2.90
C HIS A 197 16.83 -4.59 3.53
N LYS A 198 17.21 -3.76 4.51
CA LYS A 198 16.24 -2.92 5.25
C LYS A 198 15.58 -1.83 4.40
N ASP A 199 16.13 -1.55 3.25
CA ASP A 199 15.60 -0.65 2.23
C ASP A 199 14.77 -1.37 1.16
N ALA A 200 14.44 -2.66 1.35
CA ALA A 200 13.61 -3.42 0.41
C ALA A 200 12.30 -2.70 0.10
N LYS A 201 11.97 -2.57 -1.19
CA LYS A 201 10.78 -1.90 -1.69
C LYS A 201 9.85 -2.80 -2.45
N LEU A 202 10.41 -3.73 -3.22
CA LEU A 202 9.62 -4.53 -4.16
C LEU A 202 10.09 -5.99 -4.16
N ILE A 203 9.14 -6.89 -4.03
CA ILE A 203 9.32 -8.33 -4.23
C ILE A 203 8.43 -8.76 -5.39
N ILE A 204 9.01 -9.29 -6.45
CA ILE A 204 8.30 -9.79 -7.63
C ILE A 204 8.33 -11.31 -7.61
N ILE A 205 7.18 -11.96 -7.70
CA ILE A 205 7.06 -13.43 -7.78
C ILE A 205 6.49 -13.80 -9.16
N ASP A 206 7.35 -14.32 -10.04
CA ASP A 206 7.02 -14.72 -11.41
C ASP A 206 7.28 -16.23 -11.61
N THR A 207 6.26 -17.09 -11.40
CA THR A 207 4.85 -16.80 -11.23
C THR A 207 4.31 -17.29 -9.88
N LEU A 208 3.18 -16.72 -9.43
CA LEU A 208 2.47 -17.19 -8.23
C LEU A 208 2.23 -18.71 -8.23
N GLN A 209 1.99 -19.30 -9.41
CA GLN A 209 1.76 -20.74 -9.53
C GLN A 209 2.94 -21.60 -9.03
N LYS A 210 4.17 -21.10 -9.11
CA LYS A 210 5.38 -21.82 -8.71
C LYS A 210 5.56 -21.89 -7.19
N VAL A 211 5.03 -20.93 -6.46
CA VAL A 211 5.11 -20.87 -4.99
C VAL A 211 3.86 -21.39 -4.29
N LYS A 212 2.81 -21.70 -5.05
CA LYS A 212 1.63 -22.40 -4.53
C LYS A 212 1.96 -23.87 -4.29
N GLU A 213 1.28 -24.42 -3.33
CA GLU A 213 1.33 -25.85 -3.06
C GLU A 213 0.82 -26.68 -4.25
N ILE A 214 1.54 -27.74 -4.59
CA ILE A 214 1.07 -28.78 -5.50
C ILE A 214 0.37 -29.82 -4.63
N GLY A 215 -0.81 -29.52 -4.15
CA GLY A 215 -1.56 -30.38 -3.27
C GLY A 215 -3.03 -30.51 -3.65
N GLY A 216 -3.41 -31.68 -4.18
CA GLY A 216 -4.80 -32.10 -4.39
C GLY A 216 -5.46 -31.67 -5.69
N GLU A 217 -6.36 -32.50 -6.19
CA GLU A 217 -7.08 -32.36 -7.46
C GLU A 217 -8.05 -31.16 -7.56
N LYS A 218 -8.14 -30.30 -6.53
CA LYS A 218 -9.03 -29.14 -6.52
C LYS A 218 -8.31 -27.90 -6.00
N PHE A 219 -7.84 -27.08 -6.91
CA PHE A 219 -7.53 -25.66 -6.59
C PHE A 219 -8.80 -25.00 -6.06
N SER A 220 -8.89 -24.78 -4.75
CA SER A 220 -10.06 -24.18 -4.16
C SER A 220 -9.91 -22.64 -4.10
N TYR A 221 -11.05 -21.96 -4.14
CA TYR A 221 -11.14 -20.53 -3.84
C TYR A 221 -10.44 -20.18 -2.52
N ALA A 222 -10.59 -21.04 -1.51
CA ALA A 222 -10.03 -20.84 -0.19
C ALA A 222 -8.50 -20.86 -0.21
N ASP A 223 -7.86 -21.76 -0.98
CA ASP A 223 -6.41 -21.86 -1.05
C ASP A 223 -5.81 -20.63 -1.74
N ASP A 224 -6.42 -20.18 -2.84
CA ASP A 224 -6.00 -18.97 -3.56
C ASP A 224 -6.10 -17.73 -2.66
N TYR A 225 -7.21 -17.57 -1.96
CA TYR A 225 -7.42 -16.48 -1.02
C TYR A 225 -6.42 -16.52 0.13
N GLN A 226 -6.18 -17.71 0.71
CA GLN A 226 -5.27 -17.89 1.83
C GLN A 226 -3.81 -17.59 1.44
N ASN A 227 -3.36 -18.06 0.27
CA ASN A 227 -2.01 -17.80 -0.22
C ASN A 227 -1.74 -16.31 -0.40
N VAL A 228 -2.67 -15.57 -1.02
CA VAL A 228 -2.52 -14.11 -1.18
C VAL A 228 -2.62 -13.40 0.17
N THR A 229 -3.49 -13.85 1.07
CA THR A 229 -3.62 -13.28 2.43
C THR A 229 -2.34 -13.41 3.24
N ARG A 230 -1.63 -14.55 3.15
CA ARG A 230 -0.33 -14.74 3.82
C ARG A 230 0.73 -13.77 3.29
N LEU A 231 0.83 -13.63 1.97
CA LEU A 231 1.75 -12.69 1.33
C LEU A 231 1.38 -11.22 1.66
N LYS A 232 0.07 -10.93 1.76
CA LYS A 232 -0.41 -9.62 2.21
C LYS A 232 0.00 -9.33 3.66
N ALA A 233 -0.18 -10.27 4.56
CA ALA A 233 0.26 -10.11 5.96
C ALA A 233 1.78 -9.85 6.06
N PHE A 234 2.57 -10.50 5.19
CA PHE A 234 4.01 -10.24 5.07
C PHE A 234 4.28 -8.81 4.57
N SER A 235 3.63 -8.40 3.47
CA SER A 235 3.73 -7.06 2.91
C SER A 235 3.38 -5.97 3.95
N ASP A 236 2.26 -6.13 4.65
CA ASP A 236 1.80 -5.20 5.68
C ASP A 236 2.79 -5.10 6.86
N LYS A 237 3.38 -6.24 7.27
CA LYS A 237 4.35 -6.31 8.37
C LYS A 237 5.65 -5.55 8.07
N TYR A 238 6.15 -5.68 6.85
CA TYR A 238 7.46 -5.12 6.48
C TYR A 238 7.37 -3.81 5.68
N GLY A 239 6.17 -3.41 5.27
CA GLY A 239 5.97 -2.20 4.46
C GLY A 239 6.61 -2.31 3.08
N VAL A 240 6.61 -3.50 2.47
CA VAL A 240 7.14 -3.78 1.13
C VAL A 240 6.01 -4.03 0.15
N CYS A 241 6.21 -3.76 -1.13
CA CYS A 241 5.30 -4.17 -2.19
C CYS A 241 5.59 -5.60 -2.62
N ILE A 242 4.56 -6.44 -2.73
CA ILE A 242 4.66 -7.77 -3.35
C ILE A 242 3.84 -7.77 -4.64
N LEU A 243 4.48 -8.06 -5.76
CA LEU A 243 3.85 -8.13 -7.08
C LEU A 243 3.82 -9.59 -7.56
N LEU A 244 2.62 -10.15 -7.66
CA LEU A 244 2.37 -11.56 -7.98
C LEU A 244 2.01 -11.70 -9.46
N VAL A 245 2.90 -12.27 -10.26
CA VAL A 245 2.63 -12.52 -11.67
C VAL A 245 1.73 -13.75 -11.82
N HIS A 246 0.64 -13.58 -12.57
CA HIS A 246 -0.33 -14.64 -12.79
C HIS A 246 -0.83 -14.66 -14.24
N HIS A 247 -1.51 -15.74 -14.65
CA HIS A 247 -2.04 -15.91 -16.00
C HIS A 247 -3.55 -15.65 -16.05
N THR A 248 -4.04 -15.11 -17.19
CA THR A 248 -5.48 -15.01 -17.47
C THR A 248 -6.03 -16.36 -17.93
N ARG A 249 -7.33 -16.61 -17.64
CA ARG A 249 -8.11 -17.65 -18.30
C ARG A 249 -8.57 -17.14 -19.69
N LYS A 250 -8.84 -18.08 -20.58
CA LYS A 250 -9.54 -17.80 -21.85
C LYS A 250 -11.05 -17.72 -21.56
N LEU A 251 -11.50 -16.61 -21.02
CA LEU A 251 -12.92 -16.28 -20.87
C LEU A 251 -13.19 -15.07 -21.73
N ASP A 252 -14.28 -15.11 -22.50
CA ASP A 252 -14.80 -13.94 -23.21
C ASP A 252 -15.63 -13.12 -22.21
N SER A 253 -14.98 -12.19 -21.52
CA SER A 253 -15.62 -11.17 -20.69
C SER A 253 -15.24 -9.79 -21.22
N SER A 254 -16.16 -8.85 -21.15
CA SER A 254 -15.93 -7.43 -21.45
C SER A 254 -15.07 -6.76 -20.38
N ASP A 255 -15.07 -7.28 -19.14
CA ASP A 255 -14.24 -6.82 -18.04
C ASP A 255 -12.93 -7.62 -18.02
N SER A 256 -11.81 -6.91 -18.12
CA SER A 256 -10.46 -7.49 -18.08
C SER A 256 -10.15 -8.15 -16.72
N PHE A 257 -10.71 -7.64 -15.64
CA PHE A 257 -10.49 -8.18 -14.28
C PHE A 257 -11.23 -9.49 -14.05
N GLU A 258 -12.38 -9.72 -14.67
CA GLU A 258 -13.09 -11.02 -14.63
C GLU A 258 -12.30 -12.15 -15.28
N ARG A 259 -11.33 -11.82 -16.16
CA ARG A 259 -10.47 -12.80 -16.83
C ARG A 259 -9.30 -13.27 -15.97
N ILE A 260 -9.14 -12.74 -14.76
CA ILE A 260 -8.10 -13.19 -13.84
C ILE A 260 -8.29 -14.68 -13.58
N SER A 261 -7.27 -15.48 -13.90
CA SER A 261 -7.32 -16.93 -13.72
C SER A 261 -7.37 -17.26 -12.24
N GLY A 262 -8.19 -18.19 -11.87
CA GLY A 262 -8.41 -18.55 -10.47
C GLY A 262 -9.84 -18.25 -10.07
N THR A 263 -10.00 -17.91 -8.85
CA THR A 263 -11.28 -17.57 -8.27
C THR A 263 -11.30 -16.06 -8.03
N ASN A 264 -12.46 -15.46 -7.87
CA ASN A 264 -12.62 -14.10 -7.35
C ASN A 264 -11.85 -13.89 -6.02
N GLY A 265 -11.35 -14.98 -5.41
CA GLY A 265 -10.54 -14.98 -4.21
C GLY A 265 -9.17 -14.31 -4.36
N LEU A 266 -8.51 -14.45 -5.50
CA LEU A 266 -7.21 -13.81 -5.72
C LEU A 266 -7.36 -12.28 -5.71
N LEU A 267 -8.29 -11.75 -6.48
CA LEU A 267 -8.53 -10.30 -6.56
C LEU A 267 -9.07 -9.75 -5.22
N GLY A 268 -9.96 -10.50 -4.55
CA GLY A 268 -10.54 -10.08 -3.27
C GLY A 268 -9.52 -9.99 -2.13
N ALA A 269 -8.46 -10.81 -2.15
CA ALA A 269 -7.41 -10.82 -1.14
C ALA A 269 -6.31 -9.78 -1.42
N ALA A 270 -6.06 -9.41 -2.68
CA ALA A 270 -5.06 -8.45 -3.08
C ALA A 270 -5.48 -6.99 -2.81
N ASP A 271 -4.52 -6.07 -2.75
CA ASP A 271 -4.76 -4.63 -2.63
C ASP A 271 -5.09 -3.99 -3.98
N GLY A 272 -4.74 -4.66 -5.08
CA GLY A 272 -5.07 -4.23 -6.43
C GLY A 272 -4.55 -5.20 -7.48
N ALA A 273 -4.83 -4.89 -8.73
CA ALA A 273 -4.38 -5.70 -9.85
C ALA A 273 -4.02 -4.85 -11.07
N PHE A 274 -3.10 -5.39 -11.85
CA PHE A 274 -2.66 -4.90 -13.15
C PHE A 274 -3.00 -5.96 -14.18
N VAL A 275 -3.77 -5.60 -15.19
CA VAL A 275 -4.13 -6.51 -16.29
C VAL A 275 -3.49 -6.04 -17.58
N MET A 276 -2.55 -6.86 -18.10
CA MET A 276 -1.84 -6.57 -19.34
C MET A 276 -2.40 -7.34 -20.49
N GLU A 277 -2.86 -6.64 -21.53
CA GLU A 277 -3.51 -7.22 -22.70
C GLU A 277 -2.94 -6.71 -24.02
N LYS A 278 -2.99 -7.58 -25.03
CA LYS A 278 -2.73 -7.25 -26.44
C LYS A 278 -3.95 -7.64 -27.27
N GLU A 279 -4.35 -6.80 -28.20
CA GLU A 279 -5.43 -7.14 -29.14
C GLU A 279 -5.08 -8.37 -29.99
N LYS A 280 -3.85 -8.38 -30.51
CA LYS A 280 -3.30 -9.53 -31.25
C LYS A 280 -1.95 -9.89 -30.65
N ARG A 281 -1.65 -11.20 -30.62
CA ARG A 281 -0.39 -11.72 -30.07
C ARG A 281 0.86 -11.16 -30.77
N THR A 282 0.74 -10.80 -32.04
CA THR A 282 1.83 -10.26 -32.86
C THR A 282 2.04 -8.76 -32.69
N ASP A 283 1.09 -8.07 -32.04
CA ASP A 283 1.13 -6.63 -31.88
C ASP A 283 2.27 -6.22 -30.95
N ASN A 284 2.83 -5.06 -31.23
CA ASN A 284 3.77 -4.41 -30.35
C ASN A 284 3.08 -3.41 -29.39
N LYS A 285 1.76 -3.29 -29.45
CA LYS A 285 0.94 -2.47 -28.56
C LYS A 285 0.28 -3.33 -27.50
N ALA A 286 0.16 -2.79 -26.30
CA ALA A 286 -0.57 -3.40 -25.20
C ALA A 286 -1.31 -2.33 -24.41
N THR A 287 -2.33 -2.75 -23.68
CA THR A 287 -2.96 -1.98 -22.61
C THR A 287 -2.57 -2.58 -21.28
N LEU A 288 -2.40 -1.71 -20.28
CA LEU A 288 -2.21 -2.07 -18.88
C LEU A 288 -3.32 -1.38 -18.09
N GLU A 289 -4.32 -2.14 -17.68
CA GLU A 289 -5.39 -1.66 -16.81
C GLU A 289 -4.99 -1.88 -15.37
N VAL A 290 -5.22 -0.86 -14.54
CA VAL A 290 -4.81 -0.82 -13.13
C VAL A 290 -6.02 -0.49 -12.29
N ALA A 291 -6.29 -1.29 -11.26
CA ALA A 291 -7.31 -1.02 -10.26
C ALA A 291 -6.80 -1.43 -8.87
N GLY A 292 -7.11 -0.66 -7.84
CA GLY A 292 -6.67 -0.95 -6.48
C GLY A 292 -7.27 -0.03 -5.44
N ARG A 293 -6.97 -0.33 -4.17
CA ARG A 293 -7.52 0.40 -3.01
C ARG A 293 -6.90 1.78 -2.84
N ASP A 294 -5.60 1.92 -3.16
CA ASP A 294 -4.81 3.11 -2.85
C ASP A 294 -4.44 3.92 -4.09
N GLN A 295 -4.82 3.48 -5.28
CA GLN A 295 -4.59 4.16 -6.54
C GLN A 295 -5.90 4.35 -7.31
N GLN A 296 -5.88 5.33 -8.22
CA GLN A 296 -6.99 5.53 -9.14
C GLN A 296 -6.97 4.48 -10.23
N ASP A 297 -8.15 4.04 -10.65
CA ASP A 297 -8.29 3.20 -11.81
C ASP A 297 -7.78 3.94 -13.04
N GLN A 298 -6.97 3.25 -13.84
CA GLN A 298 -6.34 3.85 -15.01
C GLN A 298 -6.09 2.81 -16.09
N LYS A 299 -6.07 3.27 -17.33
CA LYS A 299 -5.74 2.48 -18.51
C LYS A 299 -4.55 3.09 -19.21
N ILE A 300 -3.43 2.40 -19.15
CA ILE A 300 -2.15 2.84 -19.73
C ILE A 300 -1.95 2.12 -21.07
N TYR A 301 -1.62 2.88 -22.10
CA TYR A 301 -1.29 2.35 -23.43
C TYR A 301 0.21 2.27 -23.58
N LEU A 302 0.68 1.11 -23.96
CA LEU A 302 2.09 0.76 -24.06
C LEU A 302 2.48 0.33 -25.46
N GLN A 303 3.72 0.61 -25.85
CA GLN A 303 4.33 0.12 -27.07
C GLN A 303 5.60 -0.64 -26.73
N PHE A 304 5.71 -1.87 -27.24
CA PHE A 304 6.89 -2.71 -27.02
C PHE A 304 8.01 -2.35 -28.01
N ASP A 305 9.13 -1.92 -27.46
CA ASP A 305 10.38 -1.76 -28.19
C ASP A 305 11.03 -3.15 -28.38
N ARG A 306 11.05 -3.64 -29.60
CA ARG A 306 11.58 -4.99 -29.90
C ARG A 306 13.11 -5.06 -29.84
N GLU A 307 13.80 -3.94 -30.01
CA GLU A 307 15.24 -3.88 -29.98
C GLU A 307 15.76 -4.05 -28.55
N HIS A 308 15.25 -3.26 -27.62
CA HIS A 308 15.65 -3.29 -26.21
C HIS A 308 14.73 -4.12 -25.32
N CYS A 309 13.65 -4.69 -25.87
CA CYS A 309 12.65 -5.45 -25.12
C CYS A 309 12.01 -4.67 -23.95
N LEU A 310 11.78 -3.37 -24.13
CA LEU A 310 11.22 -2.45 -23.15
C LEU A 310 9.80 -2.03 -23.54
N TRP A 311 8.97 -1.78 -22.52
CA TRP A 311 7.66 -1.17 -22.69
C TRP A 311 7.77 0.35 -22.60
N LYS A 312 7.42 1.05 -23.68
CA LYS A 312 7.38 2.50 -23.76
C LYS A 312 5.96 3.00 -23.50
N PHE A 313 5.84 4.04 -22.71
CA PHE A 313 4.57 4.73 -22.46
C PHE A 313 4.10 5.48 -23.71
N VAL A 314 2.82 5.35 -24.02
CA VAL A 314 2.19 6.07 -25.13
C VAL A 314 1.24 7.13 -24.61
N LYS A 315 0.29 6.74 -23.82
CA LYS A 315 -0.70 7.60 -23.16
C LYS A 315 -1.34 6.90 -21.98
N ASN A 316 -2.04 7.65 -21.18
CA ASN A 316 -2.84 7.16 -20.08
C ASN A 316 -4.23 7.77 -20.16
N ASP A 317 -5.26 6.94 -20.07
CA ASP A 317 -6.63 7.36 -19.86
C ASP A 317 -6.89 7.24 -18.35
N VAL A 318 -6.79 8.35 -17.64
CA VAL A 318 -7.15 8.48 -16.23
C VAL A 318 -8.40 9.33 -16.18
N GLU A 319 -9.45 8.86 -15.56
CA GLU A 319 -10.46 9.77 -15.02
C GLU A 319 -9.80 10.52 -13.86
N LEU A 320 -9.18 11.66 -14.19
CA LEU A 320 -8.59 12.52 -13.18
C LEU A 320 -9.71 12.99 -12.26
N TRP A 321 -9.87 12.33 -11.15
CA TRP A 321 -10.56 12.91 -10.00
C TRP A 321 -9.78 14.18 -9.64
N LYS A 322 -10.26 15.31 -10.17
CA LYS A 322 -9.80 16.61 -9.67
C LYS A 322 -10.24 16.65 -8.22
N LYS A 323 -9.27 16.47 -7.34
CA LYS A 323 -9.52 16.64 -5.91
C LYS A 323 -10.20 18.00 -5.73
N PRO A 324 -11.33 18.07 -5.02
CA PRO A 324 -11.91 19.36 -4.72
C PRO A 324 -10.89 20.22 -3.97
N PRO A 325 -10.82 21.52 -4.23
CA PRO A 325 -9.93 22.41 -3.49
C PRO A 325 -10.21 22.27 -1.99
N ASN A 326 -9.15 22.19 -1.20
CA ASN A 326 -9.25 22.08 0.25
C ASN A 326 -8.89 23.44 0.90
N PRO A 327 -9.88 24.26 1.25
CA PRO A 327 -9.63 25.60 1.78
C PRO A 327 -8.73 25.61 3.02
N LEU A 328 -8.80 24.57 3.86
CA LEU A 328 -7.94 24.43 5.03
C LEU A 328 -6.46 24.29 4.62
N LEU A 329 -6.15 23.39 3.68
CA LEU A 329 -4.78 23.15 3.26
C LEU A 329 -4.20 24.34 2.50
N ASP A 330 -5.03 25.03 1.71
CA ASP A 330 -4.66 26.26 1.00
C ASP A 330 -4.34 27.39 1.99
N ALA A 331 -5.14 27.57 3.04
CA ALA A 331 -4.87 28.54 4.09
C ALA A 331 -3.58 28.24 4.87
N ILE A 332 -3.33 26.98 5.19
CA ILE A 332 -2.08 26.53 5.82
C ILE A 332 -0.88 26.78 4.90
N ALA A 333 -1.00 26.47 3.63
CA ALA A 333 0.06 26.72 2.65
C ALA A 333 0.39 28.21 2.56
N ALA A 334 -0.62 29.08 2.55
CA ALA A 334 -0.43 30.51 2.56
C ALA A 334 0.28 31.00 3.83
N LEU A 335 -0.09 30.50 5.00
CA LEU A 335 0.56 30.80 6.27
C LEU A 335 2.04 30.38 6.27
N ILE A 336 2.34 29.16 5.84
CA ILE A 336 3.68 28.56 5.89
C ILE A 336 4.58 29.10 4.78
N LYS A 337 4.07 29.56 3.65
CA LYS A 337 4.84 30.16 2.57
C LYS A 337 5.74 31.32 3.05
N ASN A 338 5.24 32.13 3.97
CA ASN A 338 5.96 33.29 4.49
C ASN A 338 6.82 32.96 5.71
N SER A 339 6.31 32.15 6.63
CA SER A 339 6.98 31.83 7.90
C SER A 339 7.98 30.69 7.81
N LYS A 340 7.92 29.85 6.75
CA LYS A 340 8.70 28.60 6.55
C LYS A 340 8.49 27.55 7.62
N VAL A 341 8.33 27.93 8.87
CA VAL A 341 8.09 27.06 10.02
C VAL A 341 7.06 27.73 10.95
N TRP A 342 6.13 26.95 11.45
CA TRP A 342 5.20 27.37 12.47
C TRP A 342 5.04 26.27 13.52
N THR A 343 4.95 26.66 14.80
CA THR A 343 4.72 25.72 15.91
C THR A 343 3.84 26.39 16.96
N GLY A 344 2.80 25.70 17.39
CA GLY A 344 1.86 26.23 18.38
C GLY A 344 0.71 25.25 18.67
N SER A 345 -0.26 25.70 19.45
CA SER A 345 -1.48 24.94 19.73
C SER A 345 -2.47 24.98 18.58
N ALA A 346 -3.41 24.04 18.54
CA ALA A 346 -4.47 24.02 17.55
C ALA A 346 -5.37 25.28 17.63
N THR A 347 -5.56 25.82 18.82
CA THR A 347 -6.32 27.06 19.05
C THR A 347 -5.61 28.27 18.44
N GLU A 348 -4.29 28.38 18.62
CA GLU A 348 -3.49 29.44 18.02
C GLU A 348 -3.47 29.32 16.50
N LEU A 349 -3.36 28.10 15.97
CA LEU A 349 -3.42 27.86 14.52
C LEU A 349 -4.77 28.27 13.95
N SER A 350 -5.89 27.84 14.58
CA SER A 350 -7.25 28.20 14.14
C SER A 350 -7.47 29.72 14.10
N ALA A 351 -6.91 30.46 15.07
CA ALA A 351 -7.01 31.92 15.08
C ALA A 351 -6.21 32.62 13.97
N LEU A 352 -5.17 31.95 13.42
CA LEU A 352 -4.33 32.49 12.33
C LEU A 352 -4.88 32.18 10.94
N LEU A 353 -5.75 31.16 10.81
CA LEU A 353 -6.30 30.75 9.52
C LEU A 353 -7.47 31.63 9.14
N THR A 354 -7.27 32.51 8.17
CA THR A 354 -8.32 33.37 7.62
C THR A 354 -9.23 32.59 6.68
N GLY A 355 -10.56 32.74 6.88
CA GLY A 355 -11.55 32.11 6.00
C GLY A 355 -11.84 30.64 6.28
N VAL A 356 -11.29 30.07 7.37
CA VAL A 356 -11.58 28.73 7.84
C VAL A 356 -12.05 28.81 9.29
N GLU A 357 -13.35 28.69 9.52
CA GLU A 357 -13.93 28.58 10.86
C GLU A 357 -14.00 27.10 11.25
N MET A 358 -13.16 26.71 12.19
CA MET A 358 -13.07 25.30 12.61
C MET A 358 -12.62 25.21 14.07
N ASP A 359 -13.30 24.36 14.86
CA ASP A 359 -12.89 24.06 16.21
C ASP A 359 -11.49 23.43 16.25
N ALA A 360 -10.69 23.75 17.28
CA ALA A 360 -9.31 23.30 17.44
C ALA A 360 -9.15 21.76 17.35
N ASN A 361 -10.10 21.00 17.91
CA ASN A 361 -10.08 19.54 17.86
C ASN A 361 -10.37 19.03 16.44
N VAL A 362 -11.33 19.65 15.74
CA VAL A 362 -11.67 19.29 14.34
C VAL A 362 -10.51 19.64 13.42
N LEU A 363 -9.87 20.80 13.63
CA LEU A 363 -8.67 21.21 12.90
C LEU A 363 -7.54 20.20 13.07
N THR A 364 -7.24 19.78 14.31
CA THR A 364 -6.20 18.80 14.58
C THR A 364 -6.46 17.48 13.85
N ARG A 365 -7.69 16.96 13.91
CA ARG A 365 -8.09 15.73 13.21
C ARG A 365 -7.98 15.86 11.70
N ALA A 366 -8.44 16.99 11.14
CA ALA A 366 -8.33 17.25 9.72
C ALA A 366 -6.86 17.26 9.25
N LEU A 367 -5.94 17.82 10.04
CA LEU A 367 -4.52 17.83 9.77
C LEU A 367 -3.89 16.43 9.93
N ASN A 368 -4.27 15.66 10.94
CA ASN A 368 -3.81 14.29 11.13
C ASN A 368 -4.17 13.40 9.93
N ILE A 369 -5.34 13.61 9.33
CA ILE A 369 -5.78 12.88 8.12
C ILE A 369 -5.06 13.39 6.86
N ALA A 370 -4.74 14.68 6.81
CA ALA A 370 -4.19 15.34 5.63
C ALA A 370 -2.66 15.27 5.52
N VAL A 371 -1.97 14.48 6.34
CA VAL A 371 -0.48 14.41 6.38
C VAL A 371 0.12 14.17 5.00
N ASP A 372 -0.43 13.20 4.25
CA ASP A 372 0.04 12.87 2.91
C ASP A 372 -0.13 14.04 1.93
N TYR A 373 -1.27 14.72 1.98
CA TYR A 373 -1.56 15.85 1.10
C TYR A 373 -0.67 17.05 1.41
N LEU A 374 -0.50 17.36 2.70
CA LEU A 374 0.40 18.43 3.13
C LEU A 374 1.83 18.19 2.63
N LEU A 375 2.32 16.96 2.73
CA LEU A 375 3.66 16.63 2.29
C LEU A 375 3.79 16.60 0.75
N LYS A 376 2.88 15.92 0.05
CA LYS A 376 2.98 15.69 -1.40
C LYS A 376 2.63 16.93 -2.22
N ASP A 377 1.49 17.56 -1.91
CA ASP A 377 0.93 18.63 -2.73
C ASP A 377 1.47 20.01 -2.34
N TYR A 378 1.74 20.21 -1.03
CA TYR A 378 2.16 21.52 -0.50
C TYR A 378 3.61 21.56 0.00
N LYS A 379 4.32 20.43 0.01
CA LYS A 379 5.69 20.30 0.55
C LYS A 379 5.78 20.74 2.01
N ILE A 380 4.72 20.53 2.78
CA ILE A 380 4.65 20.89 4.19
C ILE A 380 4.69 19.63 5.03
N ARG A 381 5.72 19.52 5.87
CA ARG A 381 5.83 18.47 6.87
C ARG A 381 5.00 18.85 8.10
N TYR A 382 4.07 17.97 8.46
CA TYR A 382 3.22 18.11 9.65
C TYR A 382 3.64 17.13 10.73
N SER A 383 3.62 17.60 11.98
CA SER A 383 3.70 16.73 13.15
C SER A 383 2.85 17.25 14.28
N ASN A 384 2.31 16.34 15.08
CA ASN A 384 1.51 16.62 16.26
C ASN A 384 2.06 15.83 17.45
N LYS A 385 2.46 16.52 18.53
CA LYS A 385 2.97 15.91 19.75
C LYS A 385 2.05 16.24 20.92
N HIS A 386 1.59 15.20 21.60
CA HIS A 386 0.86 15.41 22.87
C HIS A 386 1.84 15.79 23.96
N THR A 387 1.54 16.91 24.63
CA THR A 387 2.30 17.40 25.80
C THR A 387 1.38 17.48 27.01
N SER A 388 1.94 17.64 28.20
CA SER A 388 1.15 17.87 29.45
C SER A 388 0.26 19.13 29.37
N LYS A 389 0.55 20.05 28.46
CA LYS A 389 -0.22 21.30 28.20
C LYS A 389 -1.15 21.21 27.01
N GLY A 390 -1.29 20.04 26.39
CA GLY A 390 -2.13 19.83 25.19
C GLY A 390 -1.33 19.42 23.95
N SER A 391 -1.98 19.49 22.81
CA SER A 391 -1.41 19.12 21.50
C SER A 391 -0.54 20.25 20.96
N LEU A 392 0.71 19.94 20.60
CA LEU A 392 1.64 20.86 19.94
C LEU A 392 1.79 20.47 18.47
N ILE A 393 1.29 21.33 17.61
CA ILE A 393 1.34 21.20 16.14
C ILE A 393 2.61 21.87 15.62
N SER A 394 3.33 21.21 14.74
CA SER A 394 4.45 21.79 13.99
C SER A 394 4.25 21.59 12.49
N LEU A 395 4.41 22.67 11.75
CA LEU A 395 4.30 22.75 10.30
C LEU A 395 5.62 23.32 9.76
N ARG A 396 6.24 22.65 8.78
CA ARG A 396 7.51 23.09 8.19
C ARG A 396 7.46 22.92 6.67
N LEU A 397 7.79 23.99 5.94
CA LEU A 397 8.02 23.92 4.50
C LEU A 397 9.33 23.16 4.23
N MET A 398 9.27 22.17 3.36
CA MET A 398 10.42 21.37 2.94
C MET A 398 11.05 22.00 1.69
N ASP A 399 12.35 22.17 1.68
CA ASP A 399 13.09 22.55 0.49
C ASP A 399 13.27 21.33 -0.42
N GLU A 400 13.36 21.54 -1.74
CA GLU A 400 13.42 20.44 -2.73
C GLU A 400 14.56 19.43 -2.51
N MET A 401 15.65 19.84 -1.83
CA MET A 401 16.80 18.97 -1.54
C MET A 401 16.64 18.06 -0.32
N THR A 402 15.68 18.31 0.58
CA THR A 402 15.53 17.54 1.85
C THR A 402 14.46 16.45 1.81
N VAL A 403 13.73 16.34 0.71
CA VAL A 403 12.64 15.35 0.58
C VAL A 403 13.16 13.90 0.46
N SER A 404 14.43 13.70 0.02
CA SER A 404 15.00 12.37 -0.18
C SER A 404 15.58 11.73 1.09
N ASP A 405 16.10 12.50 2.05
CA ASP A 405 16.89 11.94 3.17
C ASP A 405 16.11 11.74 4.47
N ASP A 406 14.96 12.41 4.66
CA ASP A 406 14.28 12.46 5.97
C ASP A 406 13.17 11.40 6.14
N MET A 407 13.04 10.45 5.20
CA MET A 407 12.06 9.35 5.30
C MET A 407 12.51 8.16 6.14
N THR A 408 13.72 8.20 6.74
CA THR A 408 14.33 7.04 7.41
C THR A 408 14.25 7.04 8.94
N VAL A 409 13.77 8.09 9.58
CA VAL A 409 13.82 8.18 11.07
C VAL A 409 12.44 8.40 11.68
N ILE A 410 11.63 7.38 11.80
CA ILE A 410 10.65 7.23 12.89
C ILE A 410 10.48 5.73 13.20
N SER A 411 11.49 5.10 13.81
CA SER A 411 11.31 3.97 14.70
C SER A 411 12.51 3.94 15.64
N GLY A 412 12.36 4.53 16.80
CA GLY A 412 13.38 4.54 17.83
C GLY A 412 12.76 4.93 19.17
N THR A 413 12.51 3.92 19.99
CA THR A 413 12.35 4.04 21.44
C THR A 413 13.53 4.83 22.00
N GLU A 414 13.27 6.02 22.53
CA GLU A 414 14.25 6.83 23.25
C GLU A 414 14.62 6.14 24.56
N THR A 415 15.83 5.61 24.62
CA THR A 415 16.53 5.33 25.89
C THR A 415 17.22 6.63 26.32
N VAL A 416 16.77 7.17 27.43
CA VAL A 416 17.32 8.38 28.05
C VAL A 416 18.77 8.11 28.50
N LEU A 417 19.75 8.71 27.84
CA LEU A 417 21.10 8.84 28.35
C LEU A 417 21.31 10.23 28.98
N LYS A 418 21.46 10.25 30.29
CA LYS A 418 21.86 11.41 31.07
C LYS A 418 23.28 11.82 30.67
N THR A 419 23.45 13.02 30.14
CA THR A 419 24.74 13.67 29.96
C THR A 419 25.16 14.33 31.28
N ALA A 420 26.27 13.87 31.83
CA ALA A 420 27.00 14.59 32.85
C ALA A 420 27.99 15.54 32.19
N SER A 421 27.87 16.81 32.54
CA SER A 421 28.78 17.89 32.20
C SER A 421 30.07 17.78 32.99
N GLN A 422 31.23 17.88 32.35
CA GLN A 422 32.44 18.44 32.98
C GLN A 422 33.30 19.13 31.93
N SER A 423 33.56 20.39 32.25
CA SER A 423 34.44 21.35 31.64
C SER A 423 35.93 21.02 31.91
N SER A 424 36.81 21.28 30.96
CA SER A 424 38.12 21.95 31.19
C SER A 424 38.88 22.18 29.87
N GLU A 425 39.32 23.42 29.75
CA GLU A 425 40.18 24.00 28.70
C GLU A 425 41.68 23.79 29.04
N PRO A 426 42.64 24.41 28.29
CA PRO A 426 43.60 23.71 27.45
C PRO A 426 45.06 23.89 27.91
N SER A 427 45.98 23.17 27.31
CA SER A 427 47.39 23.64 27.36
C SER A 427 48.22 23.21 26.15
N GLN A 428 48.94 24.18 25.70
CA GLN A 428 49.87 24.27 24.57
C GLN A 428 51.19 23.50 24.78
N LYS A 429 51.92 23.41 23.63
CA LYS A 429 53.36 23.19 23.39
C LYS A 429 53.75 21.74 23.15
N GLY A 430 54.54 21.43 22.17
CA GLY A 430 55.54 22.15 21.39
C GLY A 430 56.18 21.20 20.35
N ASP A 431 56.86 21.85 19.44
CA ASP A 431 57.72 21.41 18.35
C ASP A 431 58.51 20.10 18.52
N THR A 432 58.68 19.37 17.40
CA THR A 432 60.00 19.22 16.72
C THR A 432 59.92 18.22 15.53
N ASN A 433 60.24 18.69 14.36
CA ASN A 433 61.11 18.21 13.30
C ASN A 433 61.65 16.75 13.37
N GLU A 434 61.57 16.08 12.24
CA GLU A 434 62.66 15.51 11.39
C GLU A 434 62.09 14.50 10.40
N LYS A 435 62.17 14.86 9.13
CA LYS A 435 63.04 14.47 8.03
C LYS A 435 63.10 12.95 7.65
N CYS A 436 62.69 12.81 6.39
CA CYS A 436 63.32 12.02 5.29
C CYS A 436 63.77 10.57 5.56
N THR A 437 63.34 9.66 4.74
CA THR A 437 64.07 9.15 3.54
C THR A 437 63.31 8.02 2.85
N ASP A 438 63.17 8.16 1.59
CA ASP A 438 63.27 7.29 0.41
C ASP A 438 63.58 5.79 0.60
N THR A 439 63.08 5.11 -0.41
CA THR A 439 63.62 4.01 -1.19
C THR A 439 62.89 2.67 -0.97
N VAL A 440 62.27 2.19 -1.90
CA VAL A 440 62.30 1.29 -3.07
C VAL A 440 60.89 0.86 -3.41
#